data_17dcf19024bf4ef748e686a0a7745cdf
#
_entry.id   17dcf19024bf4ef748e686a0a7745cdf
#
_cell.length_a   1.000
_cell.length_b   1.000
_cell.length_c   1.000
_cell.angle_alpha   90.00
_cell.angle_beta   90.00
_cell.angle_gamma   90.00
#
_symmetry.space_group_name_H-M   'P 1'
#
loop_
_entity.id
_entity.type
_entity.pdbx_description
1 polymer ?
#
loop_
_entity_poly.entity_id
_entity_poly.type
_entity_poly.pdbx_seq_one_letter_code
_entity_poly.pdbx_strand_id
1 'polypeptide(L)'
;MTIAKTYITADELLLDSFRLGVQIHNSGFKPDFIVGVWRGGTPVGIAIQEILAYLGNESDHIAIRTSSYYGINEQTKEVRVHGIDYLISNMNAEDKLLIVDDVFDSGRSIRAILDTLKEKSRKNIPHDIRMAMPWYKPLRNIIDTVPDYFIHETDDWLVFPHEMDGLTEKEIFANKKNLKEILSHVK
;
A
#
# COMPACT_ATOMS: atom_id res chain seq x y z
N MET A 1 -6.64 -12.39 -25.55
CA MET A 1 -7.43 -12.75 -24.36
C MET A 1 -7.63 -11.48 -23.56
N THR A 2 -8.86 -11.11 -23.26
CA THR A 2 -9.15 -9.95 -22.40
C THR A 2 -8.89 -10.39 -20.96
N ILE A 3 -7.97 -9.72 -20.28
CA ILE A 3 -7.72 -9.98 -18.85
C ILE A 3 -8.96 -9.51 -18.08
N ALA A 4 -9.55 -10.36 -17.27
CA ALA A 4 -10.66 -10.00 -16.41
C ALA A 4 -10.19 -8.92 -15.41
N LYS A 5 -10.98 -7.86 -15.27
CA LYS A 5 -10.71 -6.76 -14.34
C LYS A 5 -11.74 -6.79 -13.22
N THR A 6 -11.28 -6.76 -11.99
CA THR A 6 -12.11 -6.64 -10.78
C THR A 6 -12.08 -5.19 -10.30
N TYR A 7 -13.22 -4.53 -10.30
CA TYR A 7 -13.35 -3.12 -9.92
C TYR A 7 -13.72 -3.01 -8.44
N ILE A 8 -12.90 -2.31 -7.68
CA ILE A 8 -13.08 -2.07 -6.25
C ILE A 8 -13.71 -0.69 -6.09
N THR A 9 -14.78 -0.60 -5.33
CA THR A 9 -15.43 0.67 -5.00
C THR A 9 -14.69 1.41 -3.88
N ALA A 10 -14.94 2.71 -3.74
CA ALA A 10 -14.37 3.50 -2.65
C ALA A 10 -14.85 3.02 -1.28
N ASP A 11 -16.14 2.64 -1.18
CA ASP A 11 -16.73 2.13 0.06
C ASP A 11 -16.14 0.77 0.45
N GLU A 12 -15.94 -0.14 -0.51
CA GLU A 12 -15.29 -1.44 -0.25
C GLU A 12 -13.86 -1.25 0.25
N LEU A 13 -13.06 -0.42 -0.43
CA LEU A 13 -11.68 -0.15 -0.02
C LEU A 13 -11.62 0.44 1.39
N LEU A 14 -12.50 1.39 1.72
CA LEU A 14 -12.55 2.02 3.03
C LEU A 14 -12.94 1.01 4.12
N LEU A 15 -13.97 0.21 3.90
CA LEU A 15 -14.42 -0.79 4.86
C LEU A 15 -13.37 -1.89 5.09
N ASP A 16 -12.68 -2.34 4.05
CA ASP A 16 -11.61 -3.33 4.16
C ASP A 16 -10.40 -2.75 4.89
N SER A 17 -10.11 -1.45 4.69
CA SER A 17 -9.06 -0.76 5.45
C SER A 17 -9.39 -0.68 6.95
N PHE A 18 -10.64 -0.41 7.32
CA PHE A 18 -11.08 -0.48 8.73
C PHE A 18 -11.01 -1.91 9.29
N ARG A 19 -11.39 -2.93 8.51
CA ARG A 19 -11.25 -4.34 8.91
C ARG A 19 -9.80 -4.70 9.20
N LEU A 20 -8.86 -4.25 8.36
CA LEU A 20 -7.43 -4.41 8.59
C LEU A 20 -6.99 -3.76 9.90
N GLY A 21 -7.41 -2.51 10.17
CA GLY A 21 -7.09 -1.83 11.41
C GLY A 21 -7.60 -2.60 12.63
N VAL A 22 -8.81 -3.19 12.57
CA VAL A 22 -9.34 -4.07 13.62
C VAL A 22 -8.53 -5.36 13.76
N GLN A 23 -8.09 -6.00 12.66
CA GLN A 23 -7.23 -7.18 12.71
C GLN A 23 -5.89 -6.85 13.39
N ILE A 24 -5.28 -5.71 13.05
CA ILE A 24 -4.03 -5.23 13.64
C ILE A 24 -4.21 -5.02 15.14
N HIS A 25 -5.26 -4.32 15.56
CA HIS A 25 -5.57 -4.09 16.99
C HIS A 25 -5.74 -5.41 17.74
N ASN A 26 -6.52 -6.35 17.20
CA ASN A 26 -6.82 -7.64 17.83
C ASN A 26 -5.58 -8.55 17.92
N SER A 27 -4.57 -8.37 17.05
CA SER A 27 -3.29 -9.09 17.13
C SER A 27 -2.40 -8.63 18.28
N GLY A 28 -2.73 -7.52 18.92
CA GLY A 28 -1.91 -6.89 19.94
C GLY A 28 -0.74 -6.07 19.39
N PHE A 29 -0.59 -5.97 18.07
CA PHE A 29 0.40 -5.11 17.45
C PHE A 29 -0.04 -3.65 17.54
N LYS A 30 0.83 -2.83 18.11
CA LYS A 30 0.61 -1.38 18.25
C LYS A 30 1.73 -0.66 17.50
N PRO A 31 1.51 -0.25 16.25
CA PRO A 31 2.54 0.46 15.50
C PRO A 31 2.82 1.83 16.11
N ASP A 32 4.10 2.18 16.23
CA ASP A 32 4.55 3.53 16.55
C ASP A 32 4.57 4.40 15.30
N PHE A 33 4.86 3.78 14.14
CA PHE A 33 4.87 4.43 12.83
C PHE A 33 4.02 3.67 11.82
N ILE A 34 3.23 4.41 11.03
CA ILE A 34 2.47 3.90 9.88
C ILE A 34 2.99 4.55 8.60
N VAL A 35 3.36 3.73 7.62
CA VAL A 35 3.85 4.17 6.31
C VAL A 35 2.87 3.78 5.24
N GLY A 36 2.20 4.76 4.63
CA GLY A 36 1.40 4.54 3.42
C GLY A 36 2.30 4.60 2.17
N VAL A 37 2.27 3.55 1.35
CA VAL A 37 3.00 3.56 0.08
C VAL A 37 2.19 4.36 -0.94
N TRP A 38 2.76 5.47 -1.40
CA TRP A 38 2.13 6.30 -2.42
C TRP A 38 2.12 5.56 -3.77
N ARG A 39 0.95 5.42 -4.42
CA ARG A 39 -0.32 6.12 -4.27
C ARG A 39 -1.36 5.33 -3.47
N GLY A 40 -1.56 4.05 -3.81
CA GLY A 40 -2.71 3.26 -3.37
C GLY A 40 -2.74 2.97 -1.88
N GLY A 41 -1.59 2.80 -1.25
CA GLY A 41 -1.49 2.61 0.20
C GLY A 41 -1.84 3.83 1.05
N THR A 42 -1.89 5.04 0.45
CA THR A 42 -2.20 6.25 1.23
C THR A 42 -3.64 6.26 1.77
N PRO A 43 -4.71 6.06 0.96
CA PRO A 43 -6.07 6.01 1.49
C PRO A 43 -6.29 4.86 2.49
N VAL A 44 -5.64 3.71 2.27
CA VAL A 44 -5.68 2.57 3.19
C VAL A 44 -4.99 2.92 4.51
N GLY A 45 -3.82 3.53 4.45
CA GLY A 45 -3.05 3.95 5.63
C GLY A 45 -3.79 4.97 6.49
N ILE A 46 -4.46 5.95 5.88
CA ILE A 46 -5.30 6.92 6.58
C ILE A 46 -6.43 6.21 7.36
N ALA A 47 -7.15 5.30 6.70
CA ALA A 47 -8.26 4.59 7.35
C ALA A 47 -7.79 3.67 8.49
N ILE A 48 -6.65 2.98 8.30
CA ILE A 48 -6.05 2.16 9.36
C ILE A 48 -5.62 3.02 10.54
N GLN A 49 -4.98 4.16 10.30
CA GLN A 49 -4.56 5.09 11.34
C GLN A 49 -5.76 5.60 12.14
N GLU A 50 -6.81 6.07 11.47
CA GLU A 50 -8.01 6.60 12.12
C GLU A 50 -8.69 5.55 13.03
N ILE A 51 -8.87 4.32 12.56
CA ILE A 51 -9.47 3.27 13.38
C ILE A 51 -8.57 2.84 14.54
N LEU A 52 -7.25 2.78 14.35
CA LEU A 52 -6.31 2.45 15.42
C LEU A 52 -6.28 3.55 16.49
N ALA A 53 -6.29 4.83 16.10
CA ALA A 53 -6.39 5.97 17.02
C ALA A 53 -7.70 5.92 17.83
N TYR A 54 -8.83 5.66 17.16
CA TYR A 54 -10.12 5.44 17.83
C TYR A 54 -10.08 4.31 18.86
N LEU A 55 -9.31 3.24 18.58
CA LEU A 55 -9.11 2.10 19.48
C LEU A 55 -7.99 2.31 20.51
N GLY A 56 -7.45 3.52 20.63
CA GLY A 56 -6.46 3.91 21.63
C GLY A 56 -5.01 3.61 21.27
N ASN A 57 -4.68 3.48 19.97
CA ASN A 57 -3.31 3.40 19.48
C ASN A 57 -3.00 4.58 18.57
N GLU A 58 -2.36 5.61 19.12
CA GLU A 58 -1.83 6.73 18.34
C GLU A 58 -0.48 6.34 17.73
N SER A 59 -0.30 6.67 16.46
CA SER A 59 0.91 6.37 15.68
C SER A 59 1.34 7.61 14.89
N ASP A 60 2.63 7.81 14.75
CA ASP A 60 3.16 8.75 13.75
C ASP A 60 3.00 8.15 12.35
N HIS A 61 2.91 8.99 11.31
CA HIS A 61 2.58 8.53 9.97
C HIS A 61 3.24 9.36 8.87
N ILE A 62 3.53 8.69 7.76
CA ILE A 62 4.09 9.33 6.56
C ILE A 62 3.68 8.55 5.31
N ALA A 63 3.61 9.25 4.18
CA ALA A 63 3.57 8.61 2.87
C ALA A 63 4.97 8.57 2.26
N ILE A 64 5.38 7.40 1.76
CA ILE A 64 6.60 7.24 0.97
C ILE A 64 6.24 6.83 -0.45
N ARG A 65 7.11 7.14 -1.42
CA ARG A 65 6.87 6.80 -2.82
C ARG A 65 7.86 5.76 -3.30
N THR A 66 7.36 4.73 -3.99
CA THR A 66 8.19 3.84 -4.81
C THR A 66 8.06 4.21 -6.29
N SER A 67 9.15 4.14 -7.02
CA SER A 67 9.16 4.33 -8.47
C SER A 67 10.02 3.26 -9.15
N SER A 68 9.46 2.67 -10.21
CA SER A 68 10.23 1.73 -11.04
C SER A 68 11.09 2.48 -12.03
N TYR A 69 12.35 2.10 -12.11
CA TYR A 69 13.31 2.63 -13.07
C TYR A 69 13.81 1.52 -14.00
N TYR A 70 13.90 1.81 -15.29
CA TYR A 70 14.57 0.95 -16.25
C TYR A 70 15.94 1.56 -16.53
N GLY A 71 17.02 0.93 -16.09
CA GLY A 71 18.37 1.32 -16.45
C GLY A 71 18.59 1.21 -17.98
N ILE A 72 19.41 2.09 -18.54
CA ILE A 72 19.66 2.16 -20.00
C ILE A 72 20.24 0.84 -20.54
N ASN A 73 20.83 0.00 -19.69
CA ASN A 73 21.46 -1.28 -20.05
C ASN A 73 21.07 -2.46 -19.16
N GLU A 74 20.02 -2.35 -18.33
CA GLU A 74 19.65 -3.43 -17.39
C GLU A 74 18.28 -4.01 -17.69
N GLN A 75 18.22 -5.34 -17.78
CA GLN A 75 16.97 -6.10 -17.92
C GLN A 75 16.16 -6.17 -16.62
N THR A 76 16.71 -5.69 -15.51
CA THR A 76 16.08 -5.71 -14.20
C THR A 76 15.46 -4.36 -13.85
N LYS A 77 14.18 -4.39 -13.49
CA LYS A 77 13.43 -3.22 -13.04
C LYS A 77 13.85 -2.90 -11.60
N GLU A 78 14.67 -1.87 -11.41
CA GLU A 78 15.03 -1.35 -10.09
C GLU A 78 13.87 -0.53 -9.52
N VAL A 79 13.60 -0.68 -8.22
CA VAL A 79 12.61 0.12 -7.50
C VAL A 79 13.34 1.07 -6.56
N ARG A 80 13.12 2.38 -6.72
CA ARG A 80 13.66 3.43 -5.85
C ARG A 80 12.61 3.87 -4.83
N VAL A 81 13.07 4.16 -3.62
CA VAL A 81 12.25 4.66 -2.50
C VAL A 81 12.56 6.12 -2.26
N HIS A 82 11.50 6.94 -2.16
CA HIS A 82 11.59 8.39 -1.94
C HIS A 82 10.79 8.78 -0.68
N GLY A 83 11.29 9.76 0.06
CA GLY A 83 10.61 10.30 1.25
C GLY A 83 10.82 9.50 2.53
N ILE A 84 11.73 8.52 2.54
CA ILE A 84 12.00 7.65 3.69
C ILE A 84 12.84 8.31 4.79
N ASP A 85 13.46 9.46 4.50
CA ASP A 85 14.43 10.10 5.40
C ASP A 85 13.79 10.56 6.72
N TYR A 86 12.49 10.88 6.70
CA TYR A 86 11.74 11.19 7.92
C TYR A 86 11.74 10.00 8.90
N LEU A 87 11.42 8.81 8.42
CA LEU A 87 11.44 7.59 9.24
C LEU A 87 12.84 7.32 9.80
N ILE A 88 13.87 7.41 8.95
CA ILE A 88 15.26 7.15 9.34
C ILE A 88 15.71 8.10 10.45
N SER A 89 15.20 9.35 10.45
CA SER A 89 15.59 10.37 11.43
C SER A 89 14.82 10.27 12.75
N ASN A 90 13.63 9.66 12.77
CA ASN A 90 12.73 9.68 13.92
C ASN A 90 12.51 8.29 14.55
N MET A 91 12.81 7.22 13.83
CA MET A 91 12.53 5.85 14.21
C MET A 91 13.74 5.22 14.92
N ASN A 92 13.50 4.37 15.91
CA ASN A 92 14.50 3.60 16.64
C ASN A 92 14.22 2.09 16.53
N ALA A 93 15.19 1.28 16.95
CA ALA A 93 15.10 -0.19 16.86
C ALA A 93 13.96 -0.81 17.67
N GLU A 94 13.54 -0.17 18.75
CA GLU A 94 12.47 -0.63 19.63
C GLU A 94 11.06 -0.24 19.12
N ASP A 95 10.99 0.70 18.15
CA ASP A 95 9.73 1.13 17.57
C ASP A 95 9.16 0.03 16.65
N LYS A 96 7.85 0.07 16.45
CA LYS A 96 7.11 -0.85 15.59
C LYS A 96 6.63 -0.13 14.35
N LEU A 97 6.96 -0.68 13.19
CA LEU A 97 6.63 -0.09 11.89
C LEU A 97 5.54 -0.91 11.19
N LEU A 98 4.48 -0.24 10.75
CA LEU A 98 3.48 -0.79 9.86
C LEU A 98 3.62 -0.20 8.46
N ILE A 99 3.88 -1.05 7.47
CA ILE A 99 3.89 -0.66 6.04
C ILE A 99 2.55 -1.02 5.44
N VAL A 100 1.91 -0.05 4.79
CA VAL A 100 0.55 -0.18 4.24
C VAL A 100 0.57 0.11 2.75
N ASP A 101 -0.04 -0.77 1.95
CA ASP A 101 -0.31 -0.55 0.52
C ASP A 101 -1.74 -1.03 0.20
N ASP A 102 -2.25 -0.78 -1.00
CA ASP A 102 -3.56 -1.26 -1.46
C ASP A 102 -3.53 -2.72 -1.89
N VAL A 103 -2.41 -3.17 -2.45
CA VAL A 103 -2.22 -4.56 -2.89
C VAL A 103 -0.77 -5.01 -2.73
N PHE A 104 -0.61 -6.23 -2.23
CA PHE A 104 0.66 -6.95 -2.35
C PHE A 104 0.63 -7.79 -3.64
N ASP A 105 1.20 -7.22 -4.72
CA ASP A 105 1.31 -7.89 -6.02
C ASP A 105 2.62 -8.72 -6.07
N SER A 106 3.66 -8.22 -6.69
CA SER A 106 4.95 -8.92 -6.82
C SER A 106 5.85 -8.83 -5.58
N GLY A 107 5.54 -7.95 -4.64
CA GLY A 107 6.36 -7.68 -3.45
C GLY A 107 7.59 -6.80 -3.71
N ARG A 108 7.89 -6.40 -4.96
CA ARG A 108 9.09 -5.62 -5.30
C ARG A 108 9.19 -4.29 -4.58
N SER A 109 8.07 -3.56 -4.46
CA SER A 109 8.02 -2.28 -3.73
C SER A 109 8.36 -2.48 -2.26
N ILE A 110 7.78 -3.49 -1.64
CA ILE A 110 8.02 -3.85 -0.24
C ILE A 110 9.49 -4.25 -0.03
N ARG A 111 10.03 -5.11 -0.89
CA ARG A 111 11.44 -5.49 -0.84
C ARG A 111 12.35 -4.26 -0.90
N ALA A 112 12.10 -3.35 -1.84
CA ALA A 112 12.91 -2.13 -1.97
C ALA A 112 12.81 -1.21 -0.73
N ILE A 113 11.65 -1.11 -0.11
CA ILE A 113 11.46 -0.36 1.14
C ILE A 113 12.27 -0.99 2.27
N LEU A 114 12.15 -2.32 2.48
CA LEU A 114 12.87 -3.04 3.52
C LEU A 114 14.40 -2.96 3.34
N ASP A 115 14.88 -3.14 2.11
CA ASP A 115 16.30 -3.05 1.78
C ASP A 115 16.83 -1.63 2.02
N THR A 116 16.06 -0.59 1.64
CA THR A 116 16.43 0.82 1.88
C THR A 116 16.45 1.15 3.37
N LEU A 117 15.46 0.67 4.14
CA LEU A 117 15.45 0.81 5.60
C LEU A 117 16.66 0.15 6.22
N LYS A 118 16.97 -1.09 5.84
CA LYS A 118 18.12 -1.84 6.35
C LYS A 118 19.44 -1.13 6.06
N GLU A 119 19.61 -0.60 4.86
CA GLU A 119 20.82 0.11 4.45
C GLU A 119 21.01 1.43 5.21
N LYS A 120 19.94 2.24 5.30
CA LYS A 120 20.02 3.61 5.80
C LYS A 120 19.86 3.72 7.32
N SER A 121 18.97 2.92 7.95
CA SER A 121 18.72 2.98 9.41
C SER A 121 19.79 2.27 10.23
N ARG A 122 20.56 1.38 9.63
CA ARG A 122 21.64 0.62 10.29
C ARG A 122 21.15 -0.04 11.59
N LYS A 123 21.63 0.46 12.76
CA LYS A 123 21.27 -0.08 14.09
C LYS A 123 19.87 0.35 14.56
N ASN A 124 19.28 1.36 13.94
CA ASN A 124 17.98 1.91 14.32
C ASN A 124 16.83 1.32 13.50
N ILE A 125 17.08 0.28 12.69
CA ILE A 125 16.00 -0.42 11.99
C ILE A 125 15.06 -1.08 13.02
N PRO A 126 13.74 -0.88 12.94
CA PRO A 126 12.80 -1.53 13.84
C PRO A 126 12.90 -3.05 13.81
N HIS A 127 12.81 -3.66 15.00
CA HIS A 127 12.83 -5.12 15.12
C HIS A 127 11.49 -5.75 14.72
N ASP A 128 10.36 -5.04 14.84
CA ASP A 128 9.02 -5.51 14.47
C ASP A 128 8.45 -4.63 13.35
N ILE A 129 8.64 -5.10 12.11
CA ILE A 129 8.08 -4.46 10.91
C ILE A 129 7.01 -5.38 10.35
N ARG A 130 5.77 -4.87 10.23
CA ARG A 130 4.64 -5.61 9.68
C ARG A 130 4.04 -4.91 8.48
N MET A 131 3.29 -5.68 7.68
CA MET A 131 2.70 -5.24 6.44
C MET A 131 1.20 -5.50 6.43
N ALA A 132 0.43 -4.51 5.99
CA ALA A 132 -1.02 -4.62 5.88
C ALA A 132 -1.50 -4.13 4.50
N MET A 133 -2.21 -4.98 3.77
CA MET A 133 -2.80 -4.69 2.46
C MET A 133 -4.19 -5.31 2.38
N PRO A 134 -5.22 -4.60 1.86
CA PRO A 134 -6.53 -5.22 1.65
C PRO A 134 -6.48 -6.44 0.73
N TRP A 135 -5.57 -6.42 -0.25
CA TRP A 135 -5.46 -7.47 -1.28
C TRP A 135 -4.06 -8.07 -1.34
N TYR A 136 -4.01 -9.40 -1.49
CA TYR A 136 -2.79 -10.18 -1.71
C TYR A 136 -2.92 -11.03 -2.98
N LYS A 137 -1.84 -11.07 -3.80
CA LYS A 137 -1.76 -11.88 -5.02
C LYS A 137 -0.70 -12.98 -4.87
N PRO A 138 -1.07 -14.16 -4.36
CA PRO A 138 -0.10 -15.21 -4.04
C PRO A 138 0.69 -15.73 -5.24
N LEU A 139 0.06 -15.90 -6.42
CA LEU A 139 0.76 -16.41 -7.61
C LEU A 139 1.66 -15.38 -8.29
N ARG A 140 1.53 -14.10 -7.94
CA ARG A 140 2.37 -13.03 -8.49
C ARG A 140 3.52 -12.65 -7.58
N ASN A 141 3.48 -13.10 -6.33
CA ASN A 141 4.53 -12.86 -5.35
C ASN A 141 5.84 -13.52 -5.78
N ILE A 142 6.92 -12.74 -5.90
CA ILE A 142 8.26 -13.21 -6.28
C ILE A 142 9.30 -13.04 -5.19
N ILE A 143 8.85 -12.69 -3.98
CA ILE A 143 9.71 -12.58 -2.81
C ILE A 143 9.23 -13.55 -1.72
N ASP A 144 10.14 -13.96 -0.83
CA ASP A 144 9.82 -14.91 0.25
C ASP A 144 9.10 -14.25 1.45
N THR A 145 8.31 -13.21 1.18
CA THR A 145 7.61 -12.45 2.21
C THR A 145 6.14 -12.37 1.87
N VAL A 146 5.27 -12.59 2.86
CA VAL A 146 3.82 -12.49 2.75
C VAL A 146 3.36 -11.35 3.66
N PRO A 147 2.32 -10.58 3.31
CA PRO A 147 1.79 -9.57 4.22
C PRO A 147 1.27 -10.21 5.51
N ASP A 148 1.50 -9.53 6.65
CA ASP A 148 1.05 -10.01 7.97
C ASP A 148 -0.47 -9.91 8.11
N TYR A 149 -1.07 -8.91 7.46
CA TYR A 149 -2.50 -8.65 7.48
C TYR A 149 -3.02 -8.41 6.07
N PHE A 150 -4.04 -9.16 5.68
CA PHE A 150 -4.78 -8.96 4.44
C PHE A 150 -6.23 -9.45 4.58
N ILE A 151 -7.12 -8.99 3.70
CA ILE A 151 -8.55 -9.35 3.71
C ILE A 151 -8.86 -10.34 2.58
N HIS A 152 -8.33 -10.08 1.38
CA HIS A 152 -8.66 -10.82 0.17
C HIS A 152 -7.42 -11.39 -0.51
N GLU A 153 -7.58 -12.57 -1.11
CA GLU A 153 -6.62 -13.14 -2.05
C GLU A 153 -7.21 -13.17 -3.46
N THR A 154 -6.42 -12.76 -4.46
CA THR A 154 -6.78 -12.88 -5.87
C THR A 154 -5.56 -12.70 -6.76
N ASP A 155 -5.58 -13.29 -7.95
CA ASP A 155 -4.60 -13.01 -9.00
C ASP A 155 -5.16 -12.19 -10.16
N ASP A 156 -6.41 -11.73 -10.03
CA ASP A 156 -7.08 -10.89 -11.02
C ASP A 156 -6.42 -9.51 -11.15
N TRP A 157 -6.73 -8.83 -12.26
CA TRP A 157 -6.38 -7.42 -12.41
C TRP A 157 -7.32 -6.56 -11.58
N LEU A 158 -6.82 -6.02 -10.48
CA LEU A 158 -7.58 -5.10 -9.62
C LEU A 158 -7.56 -3.69 -10.20
N VAL A 159 -8.70 -3.01 -10.14
CA VAL A 159 -8.85 -1.60 -10.50
C VAL A 159 -9.38 -0.86 -9.28
N PHE A 160 -8.51 -0.11 -8.63
CA PHE A 160 -8.85 0.63 -7.44
C PHE A 160 -9.66 1.90 -7.74
N PRO A 161 -10.42 2.45 -6.79
CA PRO A 161 -11.29 3.61 -7.01
C PRO A 161 -10.53 4.85 -7.50
N HIS A 162 -9.29 5.02 -7.10
CA HIS A 162 -8.42 6.15 -7.47
C HIS A 162 -7.67 5.93 -8.80
N GLU A 163 -7.75 4.76 -9.43
CA GLU A 163 -7.03 4.45 -10.67
C GLU A 163 -7.86 4.79 -11.91
N MET A 164 -7.22 5.39 -12.89
CA MET A 164 -7.77 5.66 -14.22
C MET A 164 -6.84 5.20 -15.34
N ASP A 165 -5.55 5.09 -15.04
CA ASP A 165 -4.54 4.68 -16.01
C ASP A 165 -4.78 3.23 -16.48
N GLY A 166 -4.59 2.98 -17.77
CA GLY A 166 -4.85 1.67 -18.38
C GLY A 166 -6.33 1.29 -18.55
N LEU A 167 -7.27 2.24 -18.31
CA LEU A 167 -8.70 2.06 -18.57
C LEU A 167 -9.13 2.81 -19.82
N THR A 168 -10.05 2.20 -20.58
CA THR A 168 -10.75 2.87 -21.67
C THR A 168 -11.84 3.79 -21.11
N GLU A 169 -12.22 4.83 -21.87
CA GLU A 169 -13.33 5.72 -21.51
C GLU A 169 -14.62 4.95 -21.19
N LYS A 170 -14.93 3.90 -21.97
CA LYS A 170 -16.08 3.04 -21.74
C LYS A 170 -16.02 2.33 -20.39
N GLU A 171 -14.86 1.81 -20.00
CA GLU A 171 -14.66 1.16 -18.70
C GLU A 171 -14.78 2.16 -17.55
N ILE A 172 -14.22 3.36 -17.70
CA ILE A 172 -14.32 4.44 -16.73
C ILE A 172 -15.79 4.79 -16.48
N PHE A 173 -16.55 5.08 -17.52
CA PHE A 173 -17.95 5.49 -17.38
C PHE A 173 -18.89 4.37 -16.89
N ALA A 174 -18.56 3.10 -17.18
CA ALA A 174 -19.32 1.97 -16.69
C ALA A 174 -19.10 1.67 -15.20
N ASN A 175 -17.86 1.90 -14.69
CA ASN A 175 -17.46 1.42 -13.37
C ASN A 175 -17.14 2.53 -12.35
N LYS A 176 -16.96 3.78 -12.82
CA LYS A 176 -16.69 4.94 -11.95
C LYS A 176 -17.91 5.86 -11.93
N LYS A 177 -18.73 5.74 -10.89
CA LYS A 177 -19.95 6.56 -10.73
C LYS A 177 -19.66 8.05 -10.84
N ASN A 178 -20.55 8.78 -11.52
CA ASN A 178 -20.52 10.25 -11.66
C ASN A 178 -19.29 10.83 -12.40
N LEU A 179 -18.30 10.03 -12.80
CA LEU A 179 -17.11 10.56 -13.44
C LEU A 179 -17.39 11.14 -14.82
N LYS A 180 -18.38 10.61 -15.54
CA LYS A 180 -18.83 11.16 -16.84
C LYS A 180 -19.35 12.60 -16.70
N GLU A 181 -20.13 12.88 -15.66
CA GLU A 181 -20.62 14.22 -15.35
C GLU A 181 -19.44 15.17 -15.03
N ILE A 182 -18.54 14.75 -14.14
CA ILE A 182 -17.36 15.53 -13.77
C ILE A 182 -16.50 15.86 -15.01
N LEU A 183 -16.25 14.86 -15.87
CA LEU A 183 -15.45 15.05 -17.08
C LEU A 183 -16.16 15.90 -18.15
N SER A 184 -17.48 16.04 -18.13
CA SER A 184 -18.21 16.94 -19.02
C SER A 184 -17.90 18.44 -18.77
N HIS A 185 -17.31 18.77 -17.62
CA HIS A 185 -16.89 20.13 -17.28
C HIS A 185 -15.44 20.45 -17.73
N VAL A 186 -14.72 19.48 -18.30
CA VAL A 186 -13.39 19.74 -18.87
C VAL A 186 -13.54 20.55 -20.15
N LYS A 187 -12.86 21.70 -20.22
CA LYS A 187 -12.87 22.61 -21.38
C LYS A 187 -11.77 22.26 -22.37
#